data_22d2295b67800f704d4b8cdc4c387fb0
#
_entry.id   22d2295b67800f704d4b8cdc4c387fb0
#
_cell.length_a   1.000
_cell.length_b   1.000
_cell.length_c   1.000
_cell.angle_alpha   90.00
_cell.angle_beta   90.00
_cell.angle_gamma   90.00
#
_symmetry.space_group_name_H-M   'P 1'
#
loop_
_entity.id
_entity.type
_entity.pdbx_description
1 polymer ?
#
loop_
_entity_poly.entity_id
_entity_poly.type
_entity_poly.pdbx_seq_one_letter_code
_entity_poly.pdbx_strand_id
1 'polypeptide(L)'
;MLKGVTLQLYIGPLVPIPAPKVMIDALTELSVTVNDVGHSGFQLSFTLSNQSPLHTLFLLTGGAPINILRVVIVVIVSGASHVIMDGVVTNHQIAPGSDANHSTLSMTGEDLTVLMDKIDFSGFPFPATPAEGRVALLLLKYAFLGLIPLIVPSVLIDVPIPTTRIPAQKGTDFAYINDLATKVGYVFYLDPGPAPGTNVAYWGPQIKVGAPQRALNINMDAFTNVESLTFSFNNNMNAIPTVFYYEELSKAVIAVPIPPITPLNPPLGLIPPIPMGLQPVSDDLSKRSLPQSIMIGLAKAAQWAEAVTARGELDVLRYGSVLKPRKLVGVRGAGLAYDGLYYVKSVTHKIKAGEYKQSFELSRNGLISTLPRVAA
;
A
#
# COMPACT_ATOMS: atom_id res chain seq x y z
N MET A 1 0.96 -27.65 8.70
CA MET A 1 -0.03 -26.58 8.48
C MET A 1 -0.86 -26.36 9.74
N LEU A 2 -1.21 -25.13 10.04
CA LEU A 2 -2.13 -24.79 11.16
C LEU A 2 -3.52 -25.34 10.89
N LYS A 3 -4.19 -25.93 11.91
CA LYS A 3 -5.63 -26.22 11.82
C LYS A 3 -6.38 -24.90 11.54
N GLY A 4 -7.08 -24.82 10.38
CA GLY A 4 -7.86 -23.64 10.01
C GLY A 4 -7.17 -22.65 9.07
N VAL A 5 -5.91 -22.85 8.70
CA VAL A 5 -5.19 -22.05 7.72
C VAL A 5 -4.63 -22.96 6.62
N THR A 6 -4.94 -22.64 5.36
CA THR A 6 -4.37 -23.31 4.20
C THR A 6 -3.65 -22.30 3.33
N LEU A 7 -2.41 -22.59 2.97
CA LEU A 7 -1.62 -21.80 2.04
C LEU A 7 -1.71 -22.41 0.65
N GLN A 8 -1.97 -21.57 -0.35
CA GLN A 8 -1.87 -21.92 -1.77
C GLN A 8 -0.85 -20.98 -2.42
N LEU A 9 0.06 -21.55 -3.16
CA LEU A 9 1.09 -20.85 -3.89
C LEU A 9 0.93 -21.14 -5.39
N TYR A 10 0.96 -20.09 -6.21
CA TYR A 10 0.98 -20.21 -7.66
C TYR A 10 2.27 -19.59 -8.17
N ILE A 11 2.95 -20.27 -9.06
CA ILE A 11 4.24 -19.85 -9.62
C ILE A 11 4.27 -20.13 -11.12
N GLY A 12 4.84 -19.22 -11.87
CA GLY A 12 5.01 -19.40 -13.31
C GLY A 12 5.54 -18.14 -13.99
N PRO A 13 5.81 -18.19 -15.29
CA PRO A 13 6.27 -16.99 -16.00
C PRO A 13 5.19 -15.89 -15.97
N LEU A 14 4.40 -15.73 -16.99
CA LEU A 14 3.37 -14.70 -17.03
C LEU A 14 2.06 -15.13 -16.35
N VAL A 15 1.65 -16.39 -16.59
CA VAL A 15 0.46 -17.02 -16.01
C VAL A 15 0.89 -18.02 -14.96
N PRO A 16 0.69 -17.72 -13.66
CA PRO A 16 1.10 -18.61 -12.59
C PRO A 16 0.18 -19.82 -12.48
N ILE A 17 0.78 -20.98 -12.30
CA ILE A 17 0.09 -22.26 -12.07
C ILE A 17 0.26 -22.71 -10.62
N PRO A 18 -0.64 -23.56 -10.06
CA PRO A 18 -0.48 -24.07 -8.72
C PRO A 18 0.89 -24.73 -8.50
N ALA A 19 1.58 -24.33 -7.45
CA ALA A 19 2.87 -24.89 -7.11
C ALA A 19 2.75 -26.39 -6.72
N PRO A 20 3.70 -27.23 -7.13
CA PRO A 20 3.72 -28.63 -6.73
C PRO A 20 3.75 -28.78 -5.20
N LYS A 21 3.12 -29.83 -4.67
CA LYS A 21 3.07 -30.09 -3.24
C LYS A 21 4.47 -30.15 -2.59
N VAL A 22 5.43 -30.74 -3.28
CA VAL A 22 6.84 -30.80 -2.83
C VAL A 22 7.41 -29.42 -2.54
N MET A 23 7.04 -28.41 -3.31
CA MET A 23 7.46 -27.03 -3.10
C MET A 23 6.80 -26.41 -1.85
N ILE A 24 5.51 -26.67 -1.66
CA ILE A 24 4.76 -26.19 -0.51
C ILE A 24 5.27 -26.85 0.78
N ASP A 25 5.59 -28.15 0.73
CA ASP A 25 6.14 -28.90 1.86
C ASP A 25 7.58 -28.47 2.23
N ALA A 26 8.34 -27.96 1.26
CA ALA A 26 9.68 -27.42 1.47
C ALA A 26 9.69 -25.98 2.02
N LEU A 27 8.54 -25.27 2.00
CA LEU A 27 8.43 -23.91 2.49
C LEU A 27 8.51 -23.86 4.01
N THR A 28 9.50 -23.16 4.54
CA THR A 28 9.75 -23.01 5.98
C THR A 28 9.16 -21.71 6.54
N GLU A 29 9.27 -20.63 5.76
CA GLU A 29 8.81 -19.30 6.16
C GLU A 29 8.32 -18.50 4.96
N LEU A 30 7.25 -17.78 5.17
CA LEU A 30 6.67 -16.81 4.22
C LEU A 30 6.48 -15.48 4.95
N SER A 31 7.01 -14.41 4.39
CA SER A 31 6.73 -13.03 4.81
C SER A 31 6.17 -12.24 3.64
N VAL A 32 5.06 -11.51 3.86
CA VAL A 32 4.45 -10.61 2.87
C VAL A 32 4.15 -9.30 3.53
N THR A 33 4.72 -8.22 3.03
CA THR A 33 4.42 -6.86 3.49
C THR A 33 3.62 -6.12 2.44
N VAL A 34 2.42 -5.67 2.80
CA VAL A 34 1.54 -4.88 1.94
C VAL A 34 1.45 -3.47 2.49
N ASN A 35 1.82 -2.49 1.69
CA ASN A 35 1.85 -1.06 2.04
C ASN A 35 0.72 -0.30 1.36
N ASP A 36 0.30 0.83 1.93
CA ASP A 36 -0.67 1.74 1.31
C ASP A 36 -0.01 2.64 0.24
N VAL A 37 1.29 2.87 0.35
CA VAL A 37 2.11 3.65 -0.59
C VAL A 37 3.41 2.91 -0.88
N GLY A 38 3.88 2.99 -2.12
CA GLY A 38 5.12 2.34 -2.55
C GLY A 38 4.90 0.86 -2.94
N HIS A 39 6.01 0.16 -3.12
CA HIS A 39 5.97 -1.26 -3.45
C HIS A 39 5.60 -2.10 -2.24
N SER A 40 4.82 -3.15 -2.48
CA SER A 40 4.60 -4.23 -1.52
C SER A 40 5.57 -5.36 -1.85
N GLY A 41 6.04 -6.08 -0.84
CA GLY A 41 7.08 -7.08 -1.04
C GLY A 41 6.77 -8.43 -0.39
N PHE A 42 7.48 -9.47 -0.81
CA PHE A 42 7.39 -10.78 -0.21
C PHE A 42 8.75 -11.48 -0.12
N GLN A 43 8.86 -12.39 0.80
CA GLN A 43 9.99 -13.30 0.97
C GLN A 43 9.49 -14.70 1.23
N LEU A 44 10.03 -15.67 0.50
CA LEU A 44 9.80 -17.10 0.63
C LEU A 44 11.10 -17.78 1.01
N SER A 45 11.10 -18.60 2.03
CA SER A 45 12.27 -19.41 2.45
C SER A 45 11.93 -20.90 2.35
N PHE A 46 12.77 -21.63 1.63
CA PHE A 46 12.60 -23.06 1.40
C PHE A 46 13.81 -23.84 1.91
N THR A 47 13.57 -25.02 2.45
CA THR A 47 14.64 -25.99 2.67
C THR A 47 14.82 -26.82 1.40
N LEU A 48 16.06 -26.89 0.90
CA LEU A 48 16.43 -27.66 -0.27
C LEU A 48 17.26 -28.89 0.14
N SER A 49 16.89 -30.06 -0.41
CA SER A 49 17.79 -31.21 -0.47
C SER A 49 18.56 -31.18 -1.80
N ASN A 50 19.71 -31.87 -1.88
CA ASN A 50 20.54 -31.92 -3.11
C ASN A 50 19.81 -32.46 -4.34
N GLN A 51 18.67 -33.17 -4.17
CA GLN A 51 17.84 -33.71 -5.24
C GLN A 51 16.54 -32.91 -5.45
N SER A 52 16.41 -31.73 -4.82
CA SER A 52 15.18 -30.95 -4.93
C SER A 52 14.96 -30.45 -6.36
N PRO A 53 13.77 -30.66 -6.94
CA PRO A 53 13.42 -30.12 -8.26
C PRO A 53 13.41 -28.59 -8.30
N LEU A 54 13.46 -27.92 -7.13
CA LEU A 54 13.55 -26.47 -7.01
C LEU A 54 14.86 -25.91 -7.57
N HIS A 55 15.95 -26.71 -7.63
CA HIS A 55 17.19 -26.29 -8.28
C HIS A 55 17.01 -26.03 -9.79
N THR A 56 16.13 -26.80 -10.45
CA THR A 56 15.87 -26.68 -11.91
C THR A 56 14.83 -25.60 -12.22
N LEU A 57 13.97 -25.25 -11.27
CA LEU A 57 12.91 -24.23 -11.49
C LEU A 57 13.52 -22.88 -11.90
N PHE A 58 14.66 -22.52 -11.33
CA PHE A 58 15.37 -21.28 -11.64
C PHE A 58 16.14 -21.33 -12.96
N LEU A 59 16.61 -22.51 -13.36
CA LEU A 59 17.28 -22.69 -14.65
C LEU A 59 16.29 -22.53 -15.82
N LEU A 60 15.02 -22.91 -15.63
CA LEU A 60 13.97 -22.73 -16.64
C LEU A 60 13.63 -21.26 -16.90
N THR A 61 13.87 -20.38 -15.94
CA THR A 61 13.65 -18.93 -16.09
C THR A 61 14.87 -18.20 -16.64
N GLY A 62 16.06 -18.75 -16.52
CA GLY A 62 17.35 -18.12 -16.90
C GLY A 62 17.63 -17.96 -18.39
N GLY A 63 16.78 -18.45 -19.29
CA GLY A 63 16.95 -18.38 -20.74
C GLY A 63 15.88 -17.63 -21.52
N ALA A 64 14.82 -17.15 -20.86
CA ALA A 64 13.76 -16.43 -21.53
C ALA A 64 14.09 -14.94 -21.69
N PRO A 65 13.74 -14.30 -22.85
CA PRO A 65 14.00 -12.87 -23.08
C PRO A 65 13.29 -11.95 -22.08
N ILE A 66 12.27 -12.45 -21.37
CA ILE A 66 11.60 -11.77 -20.26
C ILE A 66 11.61 -12.73 -19.06
N ASN A 67 12.60 -12.55 -18.19
CA ASN A 67 12.82 -13.42 -17.04
C ASN A 67 11.91 -13.02 -15.86
N ILE A 68 10.60 -13.11 -16.03
CA ILE A 68 9.60 -12.81 -15.01
C ILE A 68 9.13 -14.11 -14.38
N LEU A 69 9.45 -14.33 -13.12
CA LEU A 69 8.85 -15.38 -12.31
C LEU A 69 7.76 -14.77 -11.42
N ARG A 70 6.52 -14.90 -11.84
CA ARG A 70 5.33 -14.40 -11.10
C ARG A 70 4.95 -15.37 -10.01
N VAL A 71 4.63 -14.83 -8.85
CA VAL A 71 4.22 -15.55 -7.64
C VAL A 71 2.92 -14.98 -7.13
N VAL A 72 1.89 -15.83 -6.97
CA VAL A 72 0.64 -15.44 -6.32
C VAL A 72 0.47 -16.25 -5.04
N ILE A 73 0.22 -15.54 -3.93
CA ILE A 73 0.13 -16.11 -2.59
C ILE A 73 -1.30 -15.96 -2.11
N VAL A 74 -1.94 -17.09 -1.80
CA VAL A 74 -3.32 -17.15 -1.32
C VAL A 74 -3.35 -17.84 0.03
N VAL A 75 -4.02 -17.24 1.00
CA VAL A 75 -4.29 -17.84 2.30
C VAL A 75 -5.78 -18.07 2.47
N ILE A 76 -6.14 -19.23 2.98
CA ILE A 76 -7.52 -19.58 3.32
C ILE A 76 -7.59 -19.65 4.83
N VAL A 77 -8.37 -18.75 5.42
CA VAL A 77 -8.58 -18.67 6.88
C VAL A 77 -10.06 -18.89 7.16
N SER A 78 -10.40 -19.87 7.99
CA SER A 78 -11.78 -20.20 8.35
C SER A 78 -12.70 -20.38 7.14
N GLY A 79 -12.16 -20.91 6.02
CA GLY A 79 -12.89 -21.14 4.77
C GLY A 79 -12.97 -19.94 3.82
N ALA A 80 -12.54 -18.76 4.23
CA ALA A 80 -12.46 -17.57 3.39
C ALA A 80 -11.10 -17.48 2.69
N SER A 81 -11.10 -17.34 1.36
CA SER A 81 -9.88 -17.19 0.54
C SER A 81 -9.47 -15.74 0.45
N HIS A 82 -8.18 -15.47 0.68
CA HIS A 82 -7.57 -14.14 0.58
C HIS A 82 -6.31 -14.21 -0.28
N VAL A 83 -6.30 -13.51 -1.40
CA VAL A 83 -5.07 -13.27 -2.16
C VAL A 83 -4.31 -12.18 -1.40
N ILE A 84 -3.13 -12.51 -0.88
CA ILE A 84 -2.34 -11.57 -0.07
C ILE A 84 -1.18 -10.95 -0.84
N MET A 85 -0.76 -11.57 -1.94
CA MET A 85 0.29 -11.05 -2.82
C MET A 85 0.11 -11.59 -4.24
N ASP A 86 0.37 -10.74 -5.21
CA ASP A 86 0.61 -11.07 -6.60
C ASP A 86 1.79 -10.22 -7.07
N GLY A 87 2.92 -10.85 -7.29
CA GLY A 87 4.16 -10.14 -7.57
C GLY A 87 5.15 -10.96 -8.37
N VAL A 88 6.34 -10.42 -8.53
CA VAL A 88 7.43 -11.05 -9.27
C VAL A 88 8.67 -11.20 -8.40
N VAL A 89 9.37 -12.30 -8.56
CA VAL A 89 10.64 -12.53 -7.89
C VAL A 89 11.69 -11.59 -8.47
N THR A 90 12.32 -10.81 -7.59
CA THR A 90 13.38 -9.86 -7.96
C THR A 90 14.76 -10.41 -7.64
N ASN A 91 14.88 -11.23 -6.62
CA ASN A 91 16.14 -11.84 -6.22
C ASN A 91 15.92 -13.23 -5.61
N HIS A 92 16.94 -14.10 -5.75
CA HIS A 92 16.99 -15.37 -5.05
C HIS A 92 18.42 -15.62 -4.55
N GLN A 93 18.54 -16.26 -3.42
CA GLN A 93 19.80 -16.61 -2.77
C GLN A 93 19.74 -18.04 -2.27
N ILE A 94 20.77 -18.81 -2.53
CA ILE A 94 20.96 -20.16 -1.97
C ILE A 94 22.09 -20.08 -0.96
N ALA A 95 21.79 -20.42 0.28
CA ALA A 95 22.77 -20.58 1.34
C ALA A 95 22.97 -22.08 1.62
N PRO A 96 24.16 -22.64 1.33
CA PRO A 96 24.46 -24.03 1.69
C PRO A 96 24.39 -24.21 3.23
N GLY A 97 23.74 -25.28 3.65
CA GLY A 97 23.76 -25.66 5.07
C GLY A 97 25.09 -26.31 5.48
N SER A 98 25.31 -26.44 6.79
CA SER A 98 26.45 -27.16 7.35
C SER A 98 26.44 -28.66 7.00
N ASP A 99 25.26 -29.21 6.74
CA ASP A 99 25.05 -30.61 6.34
C ASP A 99 24.70 -30.70 4.87
N ALA A 100 25.21 -31.69 4.17
CA ALA A 100 25.08 -31.90 2.73
C ALA A 100 23.61 -31.99 2.20
N ASN A 101 22.62 -32.07 3.07
CA ASN A 101 21.20 -32.24 2.73
C ASN A 101 20.31 -31.04 3.05
N HIS A 102 20.85 -29.95 3.60
CA HIS A 102 20.04 -28.82 4.06
C HIS A 102 20.60 -27.48 3.57
N SER A 103 20.30 -27.13 2.33
CA SER A 103 20.51 -25.76 1.84
C SER A 103 19.23 -24.95 2.04
N THR A 104 19.35 -23.66 2.27
CA THR A 104 18.21 -22.75 2.33
C THR A 104 18.15 -21.92 1.05
N LEU A 105 17.00 -21.94 0.39
CA LEU A 105 16.69 -21.03 -0.70
C LEU A 105 15.81 -19.90 -0.20
N SER A 106 16.27 -18.67 -0.29
CA SER A 106 15.48 -17.46 -0.04
C SER A 106 15.14 -16.79 -1.36
N MET A 107 13.86 -16.53 -1.58
CA MET A 107 13.36 -15.78 -2.73
C MET A 107 12.72 -14.50 -2.22
N THR A 108 13.13 -13.36 -2.75
CA THR A 108 12.50 -12.08 -2.48
C THR A 108 11.87 -11.53 -3.76
N GLY A 109 10.76 -10.84 -3.59
CA GLY A 109 10.05 -10.23 -4.71
C GLY A 109 9.21 -9.06 -4.26
N GLU A 110 8.66 -8.37 -5.25
CA GLU A 110 7.80 -7.21 -5.08
C GLU A 110 6.52 -7.40 -5.88
N ASP A 111 5.51 -6.60 -5.59
CA ASP A 111 4.27 -6.62 -6.34
C ASP A 111 4.50 -6.21 -7.82
N LEU A 112 3.47 -6.34 -8.66
CA LEU A 112 3.60 -6.10 -10.09
C LEU A 112 3.97 -4.65 -10.45
N THR A 113 3.93 -3.70 -9.49
CA THR A 113 4.36 -2.32 -9.71
C THR A 113 5.85 -2.22 -10.05
N VAL A 114 6.67 -3.18 -9.62
CA VAL A 114 8.09 -3.24 -9.99
C VAL A 114 8.29 -3.32 -11.51
N LEU A 115 7.35 -3.91 -12.25
CA LEU A 115 7.42 -3.97 -13.72
C LEU A 115 7.15 -2.60 -14.35
N MET A 116 6.39 -1.74 -13.66
CA MET A 116 6.10 -0.37 -14.08
C MET A 116 7.26 0.59 -13.79
N ASP A 117 8.23 0.13 -12.98
CA ASP A 117 9.40 0.92 -12.57
C ASP A 117 10.70 0.55 -13.33
N LYS A 118 10.60 -0.27 -14.39
CA LYS A 118 11.77 -0.77 -15.14
C LYS A 118 12.26 0.18 -16.23
N ILE A 119 11.38 0.93 -16.87
CA ILE A 119 11.68 1.73 -18.06
C ILE A 119 11.35 3.19 -17.78
N ASP A 120 12.32 4.08 -17.99
CA ASP A 120 12.13 5.53 -17.92
C ASP A 120 11.59 6.03 -19.25
N PHE A 121 10.38 6.64 -19.21
CA PHE A 121 9.70 7.26 -20.33
C PHE A 121 9.72 8.79 -20.24
N SER A 122 10.70 9.37 -19.57
CA SER A 122 10.83 10.83 -19.43
C SER A 122 10.75 11.54 -20.77
N GLY A 123 9.95 12.58 -20.84
CA GLY A 123 9.75 13.37 -22.06
C GLY A 123 8.54 12.93 -22.90
N PHE A 124 7.91 11.80 -22.64
CA PHE A 124 6.72 11.39 -23.38
C PHE A 124 5.56 12.38 -23.14
N PRO A 125 5.01 13.04 -24.21
CA PRO A 125 4.04 14.11 -24.07
C PRO A 125 2.60 13.57 -23.92
N PHE A 126 1.77 14.28 -23.13
CA PHE A 126 0.35 14.03 -22.97
C PHE A 126 -0.47 15.30 -23.26
N PRO A 127 -0.64 15.68 -24.55
CA PRO A 127 -1.39 16.88 -24.91
C PRO A 127 -2.86 16.75 -24.51
N ALA A 128 -3.44 17.83 -23.94
CA ALA A 128 -4.84 17.92 -23.53
C ALA A 128 -5.36 16.78 -22.63
N THR A 129 -4.46 16.05 -21.94
CA THR A 129 -4.84 14.87 -21.14
C THR A 129 -4.79 15.22 -19.65
N PRO A 130 -5.92 15.14 -18.89
CA PRO A 130 -5.93 15.32 -17.45
C PRO A 130 -5.17 14.20 -16.73
N ALA A 131 -4.90 14.39 -15.43
CA ALA A 131 -4.11 13.42 -14.65
C ALA A 131 -4.71 12.01 -14.69
N GLU A 132 -6.02 11.90 -14.51
CA GLU A 132 -6.78 10.63 -14.55
C GLU A 132 -6.62 9.92 -15.89
N GLY A 133 -6.73 10.67 -16.99
CA GLY A 133 -6.55 10.13 -18.34
C GLY A 133 -5.14 9.62 -18.59
N ARG A 134 -4.13 10.32 -18.09
CA ARG A 134 -2.73 9.88 -18.16
C ARG A 134 -2.51 8.58 -17.39
N VAL A 135 -3.04 8.50 -16.17
CA VAL A 135 -2.99 7.26 -15.36
C VAL A 135 -3.67 6.11 -16.08
N ALA A 136 -4.86 6.34 -16.65
CA ALA A 136 -5.58 5.31 -17.42
C ALA A 136 -4.76 4.80 -18.62
N LEU A 137 -4.17 5.71 -19.41
CA LEU A 137 -3.33 5.35 -20.56
C LEU A 137 -2.09 4.53 -20.14
N LEU A 138 -1.46 4.90 -19.02
CA LEU A 138 -0.31 4.17 -18.50
C LEU A 138 -0.69 2.77 -18.02
N LEU A 139 -1.81 2.62 -17.29
CA LEU A 139 -2.26 1.33 -16.79
C LEU A 139 -2.67 0.35 -17.92
N LEU A 140 -3.17 0.87 -19.05
CA LEU A 140 -3.51 0.03 -20.21
C LEU A 140 -2.32 -0.76 -20.75
N LYS A 141 -1.08 -0.23 -20.64
CA LYS A 141 0.14 -0.95 -21.03
C LYS A 141 0.31 -2.28 -20.29
N TYR A 142 -0.24 -2.37 -19.06
CA TYR A 142 -0.08 -3.50 -18.15
C TYR A 142 -1.34 -4.37 -18.02
N ALA A 143 -2.36 -4.15 -18.86
CA ALA A 143 -3.60 -4.93 -18.84
C ALA A 143 -3.36 -6.44 -19.01
N PHE A 144 -2.31 -6.83 -19.74
CA PHE A 144 -1.92 -8.25 -19.93
C PHE A 144 -1.50 -8.96 -18.63
N LEU A 145 -1.19 -8.21 -17.56
CA LEU A 145 -0.90 -8.74 -16.22
C LEU A 145 -2.17 -9.02 -15.40
N GLY A 146 -3.35 -8.77 -15.94
CA GLY A 146 -4.63 -8.88 -15.22
C GLY A 146 -4.92 -7.67 -14.34
N LEU A 147 -4.39 -6.49 -14.67
CA LEU A 147 -4.68 -5.25 -13.95
C LEU A 147 -6.04 -4.70 -14.36
N ILE A 148 -6.88 -4.41 -13.37
CA ILE A 148 -8.20 -3.79 -13.52
C ILE A 148 -8.09 -2.36 -12.98
N PRO A 149 -8.10 -1.32 -13.82
CA PRO A 149 -8.00 0.07 -13.35
C PRO A 149 -9.24 0.47 -12.53
N LEU A 150 -9.01 1.03 -11.35
CA LEU A 150 -10.01 1.70 -10.53
C LEU A 150 -9.52 3.12 -10.23
N ILE A 151 -9.91 4.07 -11.07
CA ILE A 151 -9.46 5.46 -11.03
C ILE A 151 -10.60 6.31 -10.51
N VAL A 152 -10.37 6.97 -9.37
CA VAL A 152 -11.32 7.95 -8.81
C VAL A 152 -10.99 9.32 -9.40
N PRO A 153 -11.95 10.03 -10.04
CA PRO A 153 -11.71 11.37 -10.52
C PRO A 153 -11.30 12.33 -9.39
N SER A 154 -10.35 13.22 -9.66
CA SER A 154 -9.94 14.24 -8.69
C SER A 154 -11.04 15.28 -8.48
N VAL A 155 -11.07 15.92 -7.29
CA VAL A 155 -12.07 16.93 -6.94
C VAL A 155 -12.03 18.12 -7.89
N LEU A 156 -10.85 18.48 -8.37
CA LEU A 156 -10.62 19.54 -9.35
C LEU A 156 -9.88 18.96 -10.56
N ILE A 157 -10.61 18.71 -11.64
CA ILE A 157 -10.03 18.20 -12.88
C ILE A 157 -9.34 19.35 -13.61
N ASP A 158 -8.04 19.20 -13.85
CA ASP A 158 -7.26 20.14 -14.64
C ASP A 158 -6.95 19.54 -16.01
N VAL A 159 -7.55 20.12 -17.05
CA VAL A 159 -7.27 19.75 -18.45
C VAL A 159 -6.23 20.71 -19.00
N PRO A 160 -5.01 20.25 -19.30
CA PRO A 160 -3.97 21.12 -19.85
C PRO A 160 -4.37 21.65 -21.25
N ILE A 161 -4.26 22.95 -21.45
CA ILE A 161 -4.44 23.57 -22.76
C ILE A 161 -3.12 23.45 -23.53
N PRO A 162 -3.08 22.75 -24.70
CA PRO A 162 -1.83 22.46 -25.40
C PRO A 162 -1.03 23.70 -25.85
N THR A 163 -1.71 24.82 -26.08
CA THR A 163 -1.06 26.08 -26.43
C THR A 163 -0.34 26.74 -25.25
N THR A 164 -0.72 26.39 -24.03
CA THR A 164 -0.10 26.92 -22.81
C THR A 164 0.88 25.94 -22.19
N ARG A 165 0.48 24.65 -22.13
CA ARG A 165 1.29 23.61 -21.49
C ARG A 165 0.97 22.23 -22.04
N ILE A 166 2.01 21.48 -22.41
CA ILE A 166 1.91 20.06 -22.70
C ILE A 166 2.63 19.31 -21.57
N PRO A 167 1.89 18.59 -20.71
CA PRO A 167 2.52 17.75 -19.69
C PRO A 167 3.33 16.64 -20.34
N ALA A 168 4.52 16.39 -19.79
CA ALA A 168 5.35 15.27 -20.18
C ALA A 168 5.58 14.34 -18.99
N GLN A 169 5.76 13.06 -19.27
CA GLN A 169 6.14 12.08 -18.27
C GLN A 169 7.51 12.43 -17.68
N LYS A 170 7.66 12.15 -16.37
CA LYS A 170 8.92 12.27 -15.65
C LYS A 170 9.20 10.95 -14.96
N GLY A 171 10.30 10.30 -15.32
CA GLY A 171 10.68 9.01 -14.77
C GLY A 171 9.88 7.84 -15.34
N THR A 172 9.86 6.78 -14.58
CA THR A 172 9.15 5.53 -14.89
C THR A 172 7.64 5.69 -14.81
N ASP A 173 6.87 4.73 -15.33
CA ASP A 173 5.41 4.75 -15.23
C ASP A 173 4.96 4.75 -13.77
N PHE A 174 5.59 3.96 -12.90
CA PHE A 174 5.27 3.91 -11.47
C PHE A 174 5.57 5.23 -10.77
N ALA A 175 6.76 5.79 -10.99
CA ALA A 175 7.15 7.08 -10.40
C ALA A 175 6.19 8.21 -10.84
N TYR A 176 5.81 8.22 -12.12
CA TYR A 176 4.92 9.26 -12.66
C TYR A 176 3.48 9.14 -12.16
N ILE A 177 2.93 7.91 -12.06
CA ILE A 177 1.59 7.68 -11.49
C ILE A 177 1.54 8.12 -10.02
N ASN A 178 2.60 7.82 -9.23
CA ASN A 178 2.71 8.26 -7.85
C ASN A 178 2.88 9.78 -7.71
N ASP A 179 3.66 10.42 -8.60
CA ASP A 179 3.76 11.89 -8.64
C ASP A 179 2.41 12.55 -8.92
N LEU A 180 1.64 12.00 -9.87
CA LEU A 180 0.29 12.46 -10.15
C LEU A 180 -0.66 12.25 -8.96
N ALA A 181 -0.59 11.08 -8.30
CA ALA A 181 -1.39 10.79 -7.11
C ALA A 181 -1.07 11.76 -5.97
N THR A 182 0.21 11.94 -5.66
CA THR A 182 0.68 12.83 -4.59
C THR A 182 0.21 14.27 -4.80
N LYS A 183 0.21 14.76 -6.03
CA LYS A 183 -0.23 16.12 -6.39
C LYS A 183 -1.71 16.38 -6.15
N VAL A 184 -2.55 15.36 -6.16
CA VAL A 184 -3.99 15.47 -5.89
C VAL A 184 -4.38 14.88 -4.52
N GLY A 185 -3.41 14.46 -3.70
CA GLY A 185 -3.66 13.87 -2.38
C GLY A 185 -4.18 12.43 -2.44
N TYR A 186 -3.87 11.73 -3.51
CA TYR A 186 -4.26 10.35 -3.76
C TYR A 186 -3.11 9.38 -3.47
N VAL A 187 -3.43 8.10 -3.48
CA VAL A 187 -2.48 6.99 -3.41
C VAL A 187 -2.63 6.13 -4.66
N PHE A 188 -1.55 5.45 -5.03
CA PHE A 188 -1.57 4.44 -6.07
C PHE A 188 -1.03 3.13 -5.52
N TYR A 189 -1.75 2.04 -5.72
CA TYR A 189 -1.34 0.70 -5.36
C TYR A 189 -2.04 -0.36 -6.20
N LEU A 190 -1.49 -1.56 -6.19
CA LEU A 190 -2.16 -2.77 -6.67
C LEU A 190 -2.74 -3.53 -5.48
N ASP A 191 -4.02 -3.86 -5.56
CA ASP A 191 -4.71 -4.72 -4.58
C ASP A 191 -4.95 -6.10 -5.22
N PRO A 192 -4.27 -7.17 -4.73
CA PRO A 192 -4.36 -8.48 -5.34
C PRO A 192 -5.74 -9.11 -5.12
N GLY A 193 -6.29 -9.72 -6.16
CA GLY A 193 -7.59 -10.38 -6.14
C GLY A 193 -8.67 -9.63 -6.94
N PRO A 194 -9.94 -10.10 -6.93
CA PRO A 194 -10.49 -11.15 -6.07
C PRO A 194 -10.05 -12.58 -6.42
N ALA A 195 -9.62 -12.83 -7.65
CA ALA A 195 -9.12 -14.12 -8.09
C ALA A 195 -7.58 -14.12 -8.22
N PRO A 196 -6.90 -15.26 -8.03
CA PRO A 196 -5.47 -15.36 -8.29
C PRO A 196 -5.12 -14.90 -9.71
N GLY A 197 -4.11 -14.02 -9.84
CA GLY A 197 -3.67 -13.47 -11.12
C GLY A 197 -4.44 -12.25 -11.60
N THR A 198 -5.41 -11.74 -10.83
CA THR A 198 -6.07 -10.46 -11.06
C THR A 198 -5.69 -9.45 -9.99
N ASN A 199 -5.58 -8.17 -10.35
CA ASN A 199 -5.21 -7.10 -9.43
C ASN A 199 -6.02 -5.84 -9.75
N VAL A 200 -6.53 -5.17 -8.72
CA VAL A 200 -7.15 -3.87 -8.87
C VAL A 200 -6.06 -2.80 -8.77
N ALA A 201 -5.85 -2.07 -9.86
CA ALA A 201 -4.95 -0.92 -9.88
C ALA A 201 -5.71 0.33 -9.40
N TYR A 202 -5.61 0.60 -8.11
CA TYR A 202 -6.33 1.70 -7.47
C TYR A 202 -5.54 3.01 -7.55
N TRP A 203 -6.16 4.04 -8.08
CA TRP A 203 -5.68 5.42 -8.03
C TRP A 203 -6.79 6.32 -7.49
N GLY A 204 -6.65 6.82 -6.25
CA GLY A 204 -7.71 7.54 -5.56
C GLY A 204 -7.29 7.99 -4.16
N PRO A 205 -8.19 8.63 -3.39
CA PRO A 205 -7.91 9.02 -2.01
C PRO A 205 -7.74 7.80 -1.11
N GLN A 206 -7.06 7.95 0.02
CA GLN A 206 -7.04 6.92 1.06
C GLN A 206 -8.47 6.64 1.54
N ILE A 207 -8.86 5.37 1.59
CA ILE A 207 -10.23 4.97 1.98
C ILE A 207 -10.38 5.06 3.50
N LYS A 208 -10.70 6.26 4.01
CA LYS A 208 -10.95 6.55 5.45
C LYS A 208 -12.44 6.59 5.80
N VAL A 209 -13.28 6.00 4.95
CA VAL A 209 -14.73 5.92 5.12
C VAL A 209 -15.22 4.49 4.85
N GLY A 210 -16.37 4.14 5.41
CA GLY A 210 -16.98 2.82 5.22
C GLY A 210 -16.99 1.96 6.49
N ALA A 211 -17.42 0.71 6.34
CA ALA A 211 -17.47 -0.24 7.46
C ALA A 211 -16.05 -0.65 7.89
N PRO A 212 -15.70 -0.51 9.17
CA PRO A 212 -14.42 -0.96 9.68
C PRO A 212 -14.34 -2.48 9.66
N GLN A 213 -13.11 -2.99 9.61
CA GLN A 213 -12.81 -4.40 9.86
C GLN A 213 -13.07 -4.74 11.32
N ARG A 214 -13.07 -6.03 11.66
CA ARG A 214 -13.19 -6.51 13.04
C ARG A 214 -12.22 -5.76 13.97
N ALA A 215 -12.71 -5.33 15.13
CA ALA A 215 -11.94 -4.50 16.04
C ALA A 215 -10.72 -5.24 16.63
N LEU A 216 -9.64 -4.48 16.81
CA LEU A 216 -8.47 -4.87 17.59
C LEU A 216 -8.75 -4.57 19.06
N ASN A 217 -8.79 -5.59 19.88
CA ASN A 217 -9.09 -5.50 21.31
C ASN A 217 -7.81 -5.73 22.12
N ILE A 218 -7.48 -4.77 22.98
CA ILE A 218 -6.37 -4.86 23.92
C ILE A 218 -6.86 -4.65 25.34
N ASN A 219 -6.22 -5.25 26.35
CA ASN A 219 -6.57 -5.13 27.77
C ASN A 219 -8.06 -5.46 28.06
N MET A 220 -8.62 -6.42 27.36
CA MET A 220 -10.01 -6.84 27.50
C MET A 220 -10.14 -8.31 27.91
N ASP A 221 -9.21 -8.81 28.70
CA ASP A 221 -9.15 -10.19 29.19
C ASP A 221 -9.36 -11.23 28.07
N ALA A 222 -10.39 -12.07 28.16
CA ALA A 222 -10.72 -13.08 27.18
C ALA A 222 -11.04 -12.54 25.78
N PHE A 223 -11.42 -11.28 25.66
CA PHE A 223 -11.72 -10.64 24.37
C PHE A 223 -10.51 -9.98 23.71
N THR A 224 -9.34 -9.97 24.37
CA THR A 224 -8.10 -9.47 23.82
C THR A 224 -7.67 -10.34 22.62
N ASN A 225 -7.50 -9.73 21.44
CA ASN A 225 -7.18 -10.44 20.19
C ASN A 225 -5.88 -9.96 19.52
N VAL A 226 -5.19 -9.00 20.14
CA VAL A 226 -3.84 -8.56 19.74
C VAL A 226 -2.82 -9.03 20.77
N GLU A 227 -1.60 -9.30 20.32
CA GLU A 227 -0.48 -9.69 21.21
C GLU A 227 0.22 -8.44 21.76
N SER A 228 0.37 -7.43 20.92
CA SER A 228 0.96 -6.14 21.30
C SER A 228 0.32 -5.00 20.52
N LEU A 229 0.24 -3.83 21.16
CA LEU A 229 -0.22 -2.61 20.50
C LEU A 229 0.38 -1.40 21.22
N THR A 230 1.20 -0.63 20.52
CA THR A 230 1.88 0.56 21.04
C THR A 230 1.43 1.76 20.25
N PHE A 231 1.18 2.87 20.95
CA PHE A 231 0.72 4.12 20.34
C PHE A 231 1.81 5.19 20.48
N SER A 232 1.92 6.01 19.45
CA SER A 232 2.77 7.21 19.45
C SER A 232 1.93 8.39 18.97
N PHE A 233 2.01 9.50 19.71
CA PHE A 233 1.41 10.77 19.32
C PHE A 233 2.52 11.78 19.03
N ASN A 234 2.55 12.30 17.81
CA ASN A 234 3.52 13.29 17.39
C ASN A 234 2.84 14.66 17.27
N ASN A 235 3.12 15.53 18.22
CA ASN A 235 2.60 16.90 18.24
C ASN A 235 3.40 17.89 17.39
N ASN A 236 4.61 17.51 16.94
CA ASN A 236 5.54 18.43 16.28
C ASN A 236 5.35 18.53 14.75
N MET A 237 4.50 17.68 14.16
CA MET A 237 4.36 17.59 12.70
C MET A 237 3.29 18.53 12.11
N ASN A 238 2.64 19.38 12.90
CA ASN A 238 1.53 20.17 12.43
C ASN A 238 1.92 21.61 12.13
N ALA A 239 2.16 21.85 10.87
CA ALA A 239 2.08 23.18 10.29
C ALA A 239 0.86 23.28 9.39
N ILE A 240 0.27 24.46 9.26
CA ILE A 240 -0.75 24.74 8.25
C ILE A 240 -0.01 24.93 6.92
N PRO A 241 -0.21 24.04 5.92
CA PRO A 241 0.38 24.25 4.62
C PRO A 241 -0.18 25.51 4.00
N THR A 242 0.72 26.38 3.56
CA THR A 242 0.37 27.65 2.91
C THR A 242 0.83 27.61 1.48
N VAL A 243 -0.12 27.80 0.58
CA VAL A 243 0.12 27.89 -0.87
C VAL A 243 0.32 29.36 -1.22
N PHE A 244 1.44 29.67 -1.87
CA PHE A 244 1.69 30.99 -2.43
C PHE A 244 1.36 30.98 -3.92
N TYR A 245 0.39 31.79 -4.32
CA TYR A 245 -0.04 31.95 -5.70
C TYR A 245 0.27 33.36 -6.19
N TYR A 246 0.89 33.47 -7.36
CA TYR A 246 1.11 34.77 -8.00
C TYR A 246 -0.07 35.12 -8.90
N GLU A 247 -0.77 36.20 -8.56
CA GLU A 247 -1.88 36.73 -9.34
C GLU A 247 -1.34 37.68 -10.42
N GLU A 248 -1.52 37.32 -11.69
CA GLU A 248 -0.98 38.08 -12.82
C GLU A 248 -1.63 39.46 -12.99
N LEU A 249 -2.92 39.62 -12.68
CA LEU A 249 -3.66 40.87 -12.79
C LEU A 249 -3.22 41.89 -11.74
N SER A 250 -3.14 41.48 -10.48
CA SER A 250 -2.75 42.36 -9.37
C SER A 250 -1.25 42.45 -9.17
N LYS A 251 -0.46 41.58 -9.82
CA LYS A 251 0.99 41.39 -9.63
C LYS A 251 1.37 41.15 -8.16
N ALA A 252 0.46 40.58 -7.40
CA ALA A 252 0.64 40.30 -5.98
C ALA A 252 0.79 38.82 -5.71
N VAL A 253 1.55 38.47 -4.66
CA VAL A 253 1.62 37.12 -4.13
C VAL A 253 0.53 36.94 -3.07
N ILE A 254 -0.39 36.05 -3.30
CA ILE A 254 -1.48 35.71 -2.39
C ILE A 254 -1.08 34.47 -1.60
N ALA A 255 -1.11 34.54 -0.27
CA ALA A 255 -0.88 33.39 0.61
C ALA A 255 -2.22 32.77 0.98
N VAL A 256 -2.43 31.51 0.63
CA VAL A 256 -3.66 30.76 0.92
C VAL A 256 -3.33 29.68 1.94
N PRO A 257 -3.69 29.84 3.22
CA PRO A 257 -3.53 28.79 4.23
C PRO A 257 -4.59 27.70 3.98
N ILE A 258 -4.16 26.43 4.01
CA ILE A 258 -5.03 25.28 3.76
C ILE A 258 -5.38 24.59 5.08
N PRO A 259 -6.67 24.42 5.41
CA PRO A 259 -7.07 23.78 6.65
C PRO A 259 -6.72 22.27 6.65
N PRO A 260 -6.42 21.68 7.82
CA PRO A 260 -6.02 20.27 7.96
C PRO A 260 -7.17 19.29 7.73
N ILE A 261 -8.42 19.75 7.80
CA ILE A 261 -9.62 18.94 7.56
C ILE A 261 -10.09 19.19 6.14
N THR A 262 -10.10 18.15 5.32
CA THR A 262 -10.48 18.22 3.92
C THR A 262 -11.42 17.05 3.58
N PRO A 263 -12.21 17.14 2.50
CA PRO A 263 -13.01 16.00 2.02
C PRO A 263 -12.18 14.73 1.73
N LEU A 264 -10.89 14.91 1.43
CA LEU A 264 -9.95 13.82 1.15
C LEU A 264 -9.43 13.15 2.42
N ASN A 265 -9.52 13.84 3.58
CA ASN A 265 -9.03 13.35 4.85
C ASN A 265 -10.06 13.62 5.96
N PRO A 266 -11.16 12.85 6.02
CA PRO A 266 -12.16 12.99 7.07
C PRO A 266 -11.54 12.73 8.45
N PRO A 267 -11.94 13.49 9.48
CA PRO A 267 -11.39 13.34 10.81
C PRO A 267 -11.82 12.00 11.44
N LEU A 268 -10.84 11.20 11.87
CA LEU A 268 -11.04 9.99 12.66
C LEU A 268 -10.89 10.27 14.17
N GLY A 269 -10.23 11.38 14.53
CA GLY A 269 -10.06 11.88 15.90
C GLY A 269 -10.70 13.27 16.07
N LEU A 270 -11.23 13.53 17.27
CA LEU A 270 -11.87 14.81 17.62
C LEU A 270 -10.86 15.92 17.92
N ILE A 271 -9.70 15.56 18.47
CA ILE A 271 -8.67 16.50 18.87
C ILE A 271 -7.46 16.34 17.95
N PRO A 272 -7.39 17.09 16.84
CA PRO A 272 -6.17 17.16 16.03
C PRO A 272 -5.08 17.89 16.82
N PRO A 273 -3.79 17.63 16.53
CA PRO A 273 -2.71 18.41 17.13
C PRO A 273 -2.82 19.87 16.72
N ILE A 274 -2.39 20.77 17.63
CA ILE A 274 -2.42 22.21 17.38
C ILE A 274 -1.32 22.56 16.38
N PRO A 275 -1.64 23.24 15.25
CA PRO A 275 -0.63 23.67 14.30
C PRO A 275 0.37 24.65 14.95
N MET A 276 1.67 24.35 14.86
CA MET A 276 2.72 25.19 15.44
C MET A 276 3.23 26.28 14.49
N GLY A 277 2.60 26.51 13.36
CA GLY A 277 2.97 27.56 12.42
C GLY A 277 2.43 27.38 11.01
N LEU A 278 2.78 28.33 10.14
CA LEU A 278 2.52 28.28 8.71
C LEU A 278 3.77 27.73 8.02
N GLN A 279 3.61 26.73 7.19
CA GLN A 279 4.71 26.19 6.40
C GLN A 279 4.41 26.31 4.92
N PRO A 280 5.28 26.93 4.12
CA PRO A 280 5.09 27.03 2.69
C PRO A 280 5.14 25.63 2.06
N VAL A 281 4.23 25.37 1.12
CA VAL A 281 4.31 24.20 0.27
C VAL A 281 5.45 24.40 -0.70
N SER A 282 6.50 23.57 -0.60
CA SER A 282 7.75 23.70 -1.34
C SER A 282 7.72 23.16 -2.77
N ASP A 283 6.57 22.69 -3.23
CA ASP A 283 6.43 22.19 -4.61
C ASP A 283 6.50 23.39 -5.61
N ASP A 284 7.03 23.14 -6.80
CA ASP A 284 7.09 24.15 -7.87
C ASP A 284 5.68 24.52 -8.33
N LEU A 285 5.10 25.53 -7.69
CA LEU A 285 3.76 26.05 -7.95
C LEU A 285 3.75 27.17 -9.00
N SER A 286 4.92 27.71 -9.38
CA SER A 286 5.08 28.93 -10.18
C SER A 286 4.47 28.83 -11.61
N LYS A 287 4.27 27.62 -12.11
CA LYS A 287 3.70 27.37 -13.46
C LYS A 287 2.39 26.58 -13.41
N ARG A 288 1.69 26.59 -12.28
CA ARG A 288 0.47 25.81 -12.07
C ARG A 288 -0.75 26.73 -12.01
N SER A 289 -1.89 26.19 -12.39
CA SER A 289 -3.17 26.86 -12.18
C SER A 289 -3.51 26.97 -10.68
N LEU A 290 -4.29 27.97 -10.30
CA LEU A 290 -4.75 28.12 -8.91
C LEU A 290 -5.45 26.85 -8.39
N PRO A 291 -6.34 26.17 -9.14
CA PRO A 291 -6.92 24.90 -8.71
C PRO A 291 -5.89 23.83 -8.40
N GLN A 292 -4.86 23.66 -9.24
CA GLN A 292 -3.78 22.70 -8.97
C GLN A 292 -3.00 23.04 -7.71
N SER A 293 -2.70 24.30 -7.50
CA SER A 293 -1.97 24.75 -6.30
C SER A 293 -2.76 24.48 -5.03
N ILE A 294 -4.08 24.72 -5.05
CA ILE A 294 -4.98 24.37 -3.94
C ILE A 294 -5.03 22.87 -3.70
N MET A 295 -5.11 22.03 -4.76
CA MET A 295 -5.13 20.58 -4.61
C MET A 295 -3.85 20.06 -3.97
N ILE A 296 -2.69 20.57 -4.37
CA ILE A 296 -1.41 20.22 -3.75
C ILE A 296 -1.39 20.64 -2.26
N GLY A 297 -1.92 21.82 -1.95
CA GLY A 297 -2.07 22.26 -0.57
C GLY A 297 -2.97 21.34 0.26
N LEU A 298 -4.13 20.93 -0.28
CA LEU A 298 -5.04 19.97 0.36
C LEU A 298 -4.38 18.60 0.56
N ALA A 299 -3.60 18.13 -0.42
CA ALA A 299 -2.83 16.90 -0.32
C ALA A 299 -1.81 16.96 0.82
N LYS A 300 -1.05 18.04 0.92
CA LYS A 300 -0.09 18.27 2.00
C LYS A 300 -0.78 18.38 3.37
N ALA A 301 -1.91 19.09 3.44
CA ALA A 301 -2.69 19.19 4.66
C ALA A 301 -3.17 17.81 5.15
N ALA A 302 -3.61 16.94 4.24
CA ALA A 302 -4.02 15.58 4.56
C ALA A 302 -2.85 14.72 5.08
N GLN A 303 -1.66 14.83 4.47
CA GLN A 303 -0.44 14.12 4.91
C GLN A 303 0.04 14.61 6.29
N TRP A 304 0.05 15.93 6.52
CA TRP A 304 0.53 16.50 7.77
C TRP A 304 -0.46 16.34 8.93
N ALA A 305 -1.72 16.03 8.66
CA ALA A 305 -2.72 15.78 9.70
C ALA A 305 -2.54 14.43 10.42
N GLU A 306 -1.69 13.52 9.95
CA GLU A 306 -1.46 12.22 10.59
C GLU A 306 -0.59 12.39 11.85
N ALA A 307 -1.22 12.36 13.01
CA ALA A 307 -0.56 12.64 14.29
C ALA A 307 -0.42 11.42 15.21
N VAL A 308 -1.35 10.47 15.11
CA VAL A 308 -1.32 9.24 15.91
C VAL A 308 -0.92 8.09 15.04
N THR A 309 0.14 7.38 15.42
CA THR A 309 0.53 6.11 14.83
C THR A 309 0.40 5.01 15.88
N ALA A 310 0.01 3.80 15.44
CA ALA A 310 0.02 2.64 16.30
C ALA A 310 0.66 1.47 15.55
N ARG A 311 1.44 0.68 16.29
CA ARG A 311 2.08 -0.54 15.78
C ARG A 311 1.76 -1.70 16.70
N GLY A 312 1.46 -2.85 16.10
CA GLY A 312 1.11 -4.01 16.88
C GLY A 312 1.32 -5.31 16.14
N GLU A 313 1.05 -6.39 16.86
CA GLU A 313 1.09 -7.75 16.34
C GLU A 313 -0.13 -8.52 16.81
N LEU A 314 -0.66 -9.37 15.92
CA LEU A 314 -1.80 -10.24 16.22
C LEU A 314 -1.55 -11.65 15.67
N ASP A 315 -2.14 -12.65 16.33
CA ASP A 315 -2.32 -13.98 15.79
C ASP A 315 -3.63 -14.03 14.99
N VAL A 316 -3.55 -14.48 13.72
CA VAL A 316 -4.69 -14.46 12.78
C VAL A 316 -5.81 -15.39 13.21
N LEU A 317 -5.49 -16.53 13.83
CA LEU A 317 -6.51 -17.46 14.31
C LEU A 317 -7.24 -16.90 15.53
N ARG A 318 -6.52 -16.24 16.44
CA ARG A 318 -7.11 -15.56 17.60
C ARG A 318 -7.93 -14.35 17.19
N TYR A 319 -7.45 -13.57 16.24
CA TYR A 319 -8.21 -12.46 15.64
C TYR A 319 -9.43 -12.97 14.85
N GLY A 320 -9.35 -14.17 14.27
CA GLY A 320 -10.44 -14.86 13.56
C GLY A 320 -10.69 -14.35 12.13
N SER A 321 -9.80 -13.51 11.60
CA SER A 321 -9.86 -12.95 10.25
C SER A 321 -8.47 -12.50 9.81
N VAL A 322 -8.31 -12.19 8.54
CA VAL A 322 -7.10 -11.54 8.00
C VAL A 322 -7.27 -10.04 8.05
N LEU A 323 -6.41 -9.35 8.80
CA LEU A 323 -6.36 -7.89 8.79
C LEU A 323 -5.84 -7.42 7.44
N LYS A 324 -6.59 -6.57 6.76
CA LYS A 324 -6.25 -6.04 5.43
C LYS A 324 -5.75 -4.60 5.55
N PRO A 325 -4.66 -4.24 4.88
CA PRO A 325 -4.22 -2.85 4.77
C PRO A 325 -5.22 -2.01 3.96
N ARG A 326 -5.05 -0.69 3.97
CA ARG A 326 -5.82 0.27 3.16
C ARG A 326 -7.31 0.32 3.52
N LYS A 327 -7.67 -0.12 4.74
CA LYS A 327 -9.04 -0.13 5.27
C LYS A 327 -9.07 0.39 6.69
N LEU A 328 -10.27 0.75 7.16
CA LEU A 328 -10.48 1.11 8.54
C LEU A 328 -10.49 -0.12 9.45
N VAL A 329 -9.97 0.05 10.67
CA VAL A 329 -10.07 -0.91 11.77
C VAL A 329 -10.40 -0.16 13.06
N GLY A 330 -11.20 -0.76 13.91
CA GLY A 330 -11.48 -0.24 15.24
C GLY A 330 -10.44 -0.69 16.26
N VAL A 331 -10.09 0.17 17.22
CA VAL A 331 -9.27 -0.18 18.38
C VAL A 331 -10.11 0.02 19.64
N ARG A 332 -10.06 -0.93 20.57
CA ARG A 332 -10.82 -0.96 21.82
C ARG A 332 -9.92 -1.40 22.98
N GLY A 333 -10.10 -0.76 24.14
CA GLY A 333 -9.38 -1.10 25.38
C GLY A 333 -8.04 -0.43 25.53
N ALA A 334 -7.69 0.51 24.65
CA ALA A 334 -6.48 1.34 24.74
C ALA A 334 -6.69 2.64 25.55
N GLY A 335 -7.91 2.86 26.01
CA GLY A 335 -8.32 4.05 26.75
C GLY A 335 -8.87 5.17 25.87
N LEU A 336 -9.52 6.15 26.51
CA LEU A 336 -10.29 7.20 25.84
C LEU A 336 -9.52 7.95 24.75
N ALA A 337 -8.22 8.19 24.96
CA ALA A 337 -7.38 8.94 24.02
C ALA A 337 -7.13 8.14 22.72
N TYR A 338 -6.99 6.82 22.82
CA TYR A 338 -6.54 5.97 21.70
C TYR A 338 -7.60 5.00 21.18
N ASP A 339 -8.71 4.80 21.87
CA ASP A 339 -9.84 4.02 21.33
C ASP A 339 -10.42 4.71 20.10
N GLY A 340 -10.92 3.95 19.14
CA GLY A 340 -11.62 4.48 17.97
C GLY A 340 -11.17 3.90 16.65
N LEU A 341 -11.48 4.60 15.56
CA LEU A 341 -11.13 4.17 14.20
C LEU A 341 -9.71 4.59 13.82
N TYR A 342 -9.04 3.68 13.11
CA TYR A 342 -7.73 3.88 12.50
C TYR A 342 -7.73 3.41 11.06
N TYR A 343 -6.91 4.04 10.24
CA TYR A 343 -6.56 3.56 8.91
C TYR A 343 -5.37 2.62 9.00
N VAL A 344 -5.45 1.46 8.34
CA VAL A 344 -4.37 0.47 8.31
C VAL A 344 -3.40 0.82 7.17
N LYS A 345 -2.21 1.31 7.52
CA LYS A 345 -1.17 1.73 6.55
C LYS A 345 -0.43 0.55 5.94
N SER A 346 -0.02 -0.37 6.79
CA SER A 346 0.71 -1.55 6.34
C SER A 346 0.36 -2.77 7.17
N VAL A 347 0.48 -3.93 6.55
CA VAL A 347 0.35 -5.24 7.20
C VAL A 347 1.46 -6.13 6.68
N THR A 348 2.20 -6.74 7.61
CA THR A 348 3.18 -7.78 7.31
C THR A 348 2.67 -9.12 7.81
N HIS A 349 2.37 -10.01 6.88
CA HIS A 349 2.01 -11.40 7.15
C HIS A 349 3.28 -12.21 7.38
N LYS A 350 3.33 -12.97 8.47
CA LYS A 350 4.40 -13.93 8.78
C LYS A 350 3.78 -15.30 8.98
N ILE A 351 4.09 -16.21 8.07
CA ILE A 351 3.56 -17.58 8.09
C ILE A 351 4.72 -18.55 8.21
N LYS A 352 4.68 -19.37 9.26
CA LYS A 352 5.60 -20.48 9.53
C LYS A 352 4.78 -21.74 9.82
N ALA A 353 5.47 -22.88 9.90
CA ALA A 353 4.81 -24.10 10.33
C ALA A 353 4.23 -23.94 11.74
N GLY A 354 2.90 -24.01 11.86
CA GLY A 354 2.20 -23.86 13.15
C GLY A 354 1.91 -22.43 13.60
N GLU A 355 2.23 -21.40 12.82
CA GLU A 355 2.04 -19.99 13.21
C GLU A 355 1.63 -19.13 12.03
N TYR A 356 0.63 -18.25 12.23
CA TYR A 356 0.29 -17.18 11.31
C TYR A 356 0.05 -15.89 12.05
N LYS A 357 1.02 -15.00 12.00
CA LYS A 357 0.96 -13.68 12.64
C LYS A 357 0.91 -12.56 11.62
N GLN A 358 0.35 -11.44 12.04
CA GLN A 358 0.37 -10.18 11.30
C GLN A 358 0.91 -9.08 12.20
N SER A 359 1.99 -8.43 11.75
CA SER A 359 2.41 -7.14 12.30
C SER A 359 1.76 -6.04 11.47
N PHE A 360 1.34 -4.95 12.09
CA PHE A 360 0.60 -3.89 11.39
C PHE A 360 0.96 -2.50 11.88
N GLU A 361 0.77 -1.52 10.99
CA GLU A 361 0.89 -0.10 11.30
C GLU A 361 -0.43 0.60 11.00
N LEU A 362 -0.90 1.41 11.97
CA LEU A 362 -2.13 2.17 11.90
C LEU A 362 -1.85 3.66 11.97
N SER A 363 -2.70 4.48 11.37
CA SER A 363 -2.63 5.94 11.50
C SER A 363 -4.00 6.56 11.77
N ARG A 364 -3.98 7.72 12.45
CA ARG A 364 -5.13 8.56 12.74
C ARG A 364 -4.71 10.02 12.87
N ASN A 365 -5.60 10.94 12.53
CA ASN A 365 -5.34 12.37 12.50
C ASN A 365 -5.63 13.13 13.82
N GLY A 366 -5.88 12.44 14.92
CA GLY A 366 -6.12 13.11 16.22
C GLY A 366 -6.40 12.13 17.34
N LEU A 367 -6.44 12.64 18.56
CA LEU A 367 -6.83 11.92 19.76
C LEU A 367 -8.36 11.90 19.90
N ILE A 368 -8.88 11.02 20.74
CA ILE A 368 -10.28 10.79 21.04
C ILE A 368 -11.08 10.46 19.77
N SER A 369 -11.87 9.40 19.84
CA SER A 369 -12.66 8.92 18.71
C SER A 369 -13.78 9.88 18.31
N THR A 370 -14.02 10.02 17.00
CA THR A 370 -15.25 10.65 16.49
C THR A 370 -16.50 9.78 16.70
N LEU A 371 -16.32 8.49 16.98
CA LEU A 371 -17.40 7.55 17.26
C LEU A 371 -17.46 7.25 18.76
N PRO A 372 -18.68 7.24 19.37
CA PRO A 372 -18.83 6.97 20.80
C PRO A 372 -18.44 5.54 21.19
N ARG A 373 -18.58 4.58 20.30
CA ARG A 373 -18.11 3.19 20.45
C ARG A 373 -17.80 2.59 19.08
N VAL A 374 -16.71 1.84 19.01
CA VAL A 374 -16.39 1.03 17.83
C VAL A 374 -17.09 -0.32 17.96
N ALA A 375 -17.72 -0.80 16.89
CA ALA A 375 -18.33 -2.13 16.86
C ALA A 375 -17.28 -3.24 17.05
N ALA A 376 -17.71 -4.36 17.59
CA ALA A 376 -16.84 -5.52 17.88
C ALA A 376 -16.41 -6.24 16.60
#